data_3260fb957157f3c37f18cb85314cf17c
#
_entry.id   3260fb957157f3c37f18cb85314cf17c
#
_cell.length_a   1.000
_cell.length_b   1.000
_cell.length_c   1.000
_cell.angle_alpha   90.00
_cell.angle_beta   90.00
_cell.angle_gamma   90.00
#
_symmetry.space_group_name_H-M   'P 1'
#
loop_
_entity.id
_entity.type
_entity.pdbx_description
1 polymer ?
#
loop_
_entity_poly.entity_id
_entity_poly.type
_entity_poly.pdbx_seq_one_letter_code
_entity_poly.pdbx_strand_id
1 'polypeptide(L)'
;MDDLMLRIRSRFNTTLVTQQEAIRFLLRKYRSNEQFLVGFISDQRPNSQNLHNWTQFLHQDTAFAVGGEEIGKHVNAHYFFLHVEKPRRGHYVMTFKEVCPQDDKTKFPYTLQYLRMMEENIRKQPELWLWSHNRWKFNREGKAIH
;
A
#
# COMPACT_ATOMS: atom_id res chain seq x y z
N MET A 1 19.39 1.71 -3.68
CA MET A 1 18.41 2.83 -3.78
C MET A 1 19.24 4.09 -3.84
N ASP A 2 18.97 4.95 -4.82
CA ASP A 2 19.82 6.09 -5.07
C ASP A 2 19.78 7.08 -3.91
N ASP A 3 20.95 7.65 -3.57
CA ASP A 3 21.10 8.65 -2.50
C ASP A 3 20.15 9.83 -2.65
N LEU A 4 19.78 10.16 -3.89
CA LEU A 4 18.79 11.18 -4.20
C LEU A 4 17.43 10.84 -3.62
N MET A 5 16.94 9.60 -3.77
CA MET A 5 15.65 9.17 -3.24
C MET A 5 15.63 9.14 -1.71
N LEU A 6 16.75 8.76 -1.10
CA LEU A 6 16.89 8.83 0.36
C LEU A 6 16.81 10.28 0.85
N ARG A 7 17.51 11.22 0.21
CA ARG A 7 17.47 12.65 0.53
C ARG A 7 16.06 13.25 0.36
N ILE A 8 15.37 12.92 -0.74
CA ILE A 8 14.02 13.41 -0.99
C ILE A 8 13.06 12.92 0.10
N ARG A 9 13.10 11.64 0.42
CA ARG A 9 12.18 11.02 1.39
C ARG A 9 12.44 11.43 2.83
N SER A 10 13.69 11.70 3.20
CA SER A 10 14.06 12.15 4.56
C SER A 10 13.92 13.67 4.78
N ARG A 11 13.58 14.43 3.74
CA ARG A 11 13.60 15.91 3.74
C ARG A 11 12.76 16.57 4.84
N PHE A 12 11.66 15.96 5.25
CA PHE A 12 10.73 16.52 6.24
C PHE A 12 10.73 15.73 7.55
N ASN A 13 11.91 15.38 8.06
CA ASN A 13 12.10 14.55 9.26
C ASN A 13 11.44 13.18 9.18
N THR A 14 11.23 12.66 7.96
CA THR A 14 10.71 11.32 7.76
C THR A 14 11.81 10.29 8.05
N THR A 15 11.53 9.37 8.96
CA THR A 15 12.40 8.23 9.22
C THR A 15 12.16 7.14 8.19
N LEU A 16 13.19 6.77 7.46
CA LEU A 16 13.13 5.68 6.49
C LEU A 16 13.50 4.37 7.18
N VAL A 17 12.62 3.39 7.07
CA VAL A 17 12.79 2.08 7.70
C VAL A 17 12.73 1.01 6.62
N THR A 18 13.64 0.05 6.66
CA THR A 18 13.61 -1.08 5.73
C THR A 18 12.43 -2.00 6.05
N GLN A 19 11.94 -2.75 5.06
CA GLN A 19 10.84 -3.70 5.26
C GLN A 19 11.17 -4.73 6.36
N GLN A 20 12.42 -5.14 6.47
CA GLN A 20 12.89 -6.14 7.45
C GLN A 20 12.90 -5.59 8.89
N GLU A 21 13.12 -4.30 9.05
CA GLU A 21 13.19 -3.62 10.35
C GLU A 21 11.86 -3.02 10.79
N ALA A 22 10.93 -2.85 9.84
CA ALA A 22 9.69 -2.09 10.06
C ALA A 22 8.91 -2.57 11.28
N ILE A 23 8.68 -3.86 11.43
CA ILE A 23 7.91 -4.39 12.56
C ILE A 23 8.59 -4.10 13.91
N ARG A 24 9.90 -4.30 14.00
CA ARG A 24 10.64 -4.02 15.26
C ARG A 24 10.64 -2.55 15.61
N PHE A 25 10.82 -1.70 14.60
CA PHE A 25 10.82 -0.25 14.77
C PHE A 25 9.46 0.25 15.26
N LEU A 26 8.37 -0.16 14.62
CA LEU A 26 7.03 0.28 14.93
C LEU A 26 6.53 -0.27 16.27
N LEU A 27 6.84 -1.53 16.61
CA LEU A 27 6.54 -2.08 17.93
C LEU A 27 7.26 -1.33 19.05
N ARG A 28 8.51 -0.88 18.83
CA ARG A 28 9.23 -0.07 19.81
C ARG A 28 8.51 1.26 20.05
N LYS A 29 8.15 1.98 18.96
CA LYS A 29 7.41 3.23 19.02
C LYS A 29 6.07 3.07 19.76
N TYR A 30 5.32 2.03 19.42
CA TYR A 30 4.05 1.70 20.05
C TYR A 30 4.20 1.46 21.55
N ARG A 31 5.20 0.67 21.98
CA ARG A 31 5.49 0.39 23.39
C ARG A 31 5.93 1.63 24.17
N SER A 32 6.58 2.58 23.53
CA SER A 32 6.97 3.87 24.10
C SER A 32 5.81 4.88 24.12
N ASN A 33 4.61 4.48 23.73
CA ASN A 33 3.42 5.34 23.62
C ASN A 33 3.67 6.59 22.75
N GLU A 34 4.54 6.48 21.76
CA GLU A 34 4.82 7.55 20.80
C GLU A 34 3.78 7.50 19.67
N GLN A 35 3.22 8.67 19.34
CA GLN A 35 2.36 8.79 18.15
C GLN A 35 3.21 8.80 16.89
N PHE A 36 2.79 8.07 15.86
CA PHE A 36 3.47 8.01 14.59
C PHE A 36 2.49 7.81 13.43
N LEU A 37 2.88 8.26 12.26
CA LEU A 37 2.21 7.99 10.98
C LEU A 37 3.17 7.21 10.08
N VAL A 38 2.67 6.16 9.42
CA VAL A 38 3.48 5.32 8.55
C VAL A 38 2.90 5.31 7.14
N GLY A 39 3.73 5.61 6.14
CA GLY A 39 3.38 5.45 4.74
C GLY A 39 3.81 4.07 4.22
N PHE A 40 2.84 3.25 3.80
CA PHE A 40 3.09 2.00 3.08
C PHE A 40 2.79 2.19 1.59
N ILE A 41 3.81 1.94 0.74
CA ILE A 41 3.61 1.92 -0.72
C ILE A 41 3.15 0.51 -1.09
N SER A 42 1.84 0.33 -1.29
CA SER A 42 1.20 -0.98 -1.49
C SER A 42 0.45 -1.11 -2.82
N ASP A 43 0.56 -0.11 -3.68
CA ASP A 43 -0.08 -0.06 -5.01
C ASP A 43 0.62 -0.98 -6.04
N GLN A 44 1.87 -1.31 -5.82
CA GLN A 44 2.66 -2.15 -6.70
C GLN A 44 2.54 -3.64 -6.34
N ARG A 45 2.96 -4.51 -7.28
CA ARG A 45 2.98 -5.95 -7.03
C ARG A 45 3.96 -6.31 -5.92
N PRO A 46 3.69 -7.35 -5.12
CA PRO A 46 4.66 -7.89 -4.18
C PRO A 46 5.87 -8.51 -4.89
N ASN A 47 6.94 -8.74 -4.14
CA ASN A 47 8.11 -9.48 -4.64
C ASN A 47 7.72 -10.91 -5.02
N SER A 48 8.46 -11.52 -5.95
CA SER A 48 8.20 -12.89 -6.43
C SER A 48 8.16 -13.95 -5.32
N GLN A 49 8.83 -13.71 -4.21
CA GLN A 49 8.82 -14.58 -3.02
C GLN A 49 7.55 -14.44 -2.15
N ASN A 50 6.72 -13.41 -2.38
CA ASN A 50 5.56 -13.04 -1.54
C ASN A 50 4.24 -13.08 -2.32
N LEU A 51 4.10 -14.03 -3.24
CA LEU A 51 2.90 -14.18 -4.08
C LEU A 51 1.85 -15.11 -3.45
N HIS A 52 1.61 -14.99 -2.15
CA HIS A 52 0.75 -15.91 -1.40
C HIS A 52 -0.71 -15.49 -1.33
N ASN A 53 -0.99 -14.21 -1.50
CA ASN A 53 -2.34 -13.65 -1.36
C ASN A 53 -2.80 -13.09 -2.69
N TRP A 54 -4.00 -13.51 -3.14
CA TRP A 54 -4.55 -13.20 -4.44
C TRP A 54 -6.00 -12.75 -4.33
N THR A 55 -6.38 -11.79 -5.15
CA THR A 55 -7.76 -11.32 -5.30
C THR A 55 -8.02 -10.86 -6.73
N GLN A 56 -9.28 -10.61 -7.07
CA GLN A 56 -9.63 -9.93 -8.31
C GLN A 56 -9.39 -8.42 -8.13
N PHE A 57 -8.66 -7.83 -9.07
CA PHE A 57 -8.40 -6.39 -9.14
C PHE A 57 -8.37 -5.96 -10.61
N LEU A 58 -9.22 -5.00 -10.98
CA LEU A 58 -9.45 -4.60 -12.38
C LEU A 58 -9.76 -5.80 -13.30
N HIS A 59 -10.59 -6.72 -12.82
CA HIS A 59 -10.98 -7.97 -13.51
C HIS A 59 -9.83 -8.95 -13.80
N GLN A 60 -8.71 -8.83 -13.09
CA GLN A 60 -7.57 -9.73 -13.23
C GLN A 60 -7.17 -10.33 -11.88
N ASP A 61 -6.72 -11.60 -11.92
CA ASP A 61 -6.10 -12.25 -10.76
C ASP A 61 -4.82 -11.48 -10.38
N THR A 62 -4.80 -10.95 -9.17
CA THR A 62 -3.77 -10.02 -8.73
C THR A 62 -3.21 -10.42 -7.38
N ALA A 63 -1.89 -10.60 -7.31
CA ALA A 63 -1.19 -10.78 -6.06
C ALA A 63 -1.13 -9.46 -5.28
N PHE A 64 -1.28 -9.53 -3.95
CA PHE A 64 -1.20 -8.36 -3.08
C PHE A 64 -0.35 -8.60 -1.83
N ALA A 65 0.24 -7.52 -1.33
CA ALA A 65 1.03 -7.53 -0.11
C ALA A 65 0.15 -7.22 1.10
N VAL A 66 0.38 -7.93 2.21
CA VAL A 66 -0.39 -7.82 3.45
C VAL A 66 0.40 -7.23 4.61
N GLY A 67 1.69 -6.97 4.41
CA GLY A 67 2.60 -6.56 5.49
C GLY A 67 2.16 -5.29 6.23
N GLY A 68 1.53 -4.33 5.56
CA GLY A 68 0.97 -3.14 6.20
C GLY A 68 -0.14 -3.47 7.19
N GLU A 69 -1.05 -4.36 6.82
CA GLU A 69 -2.14 -4.80 7.70
C GLU A 69 -1.63 -5.68 8.84
N GLU A 70 -0.72 -6.61 8.57
CA GLU A 70 -0.13 -7.46 9.60
C GLU A 70 0.60 -6.64 10.66
N ILE A 71 1.42 -5.68 10.25
CA ILE A 71 2.11 -4.78 11.19
C ILE A 71 1.11 -3.91 11.94
N GLY A 72 0.15 -3.33 11.24
CA GLY A 72 -0.84 -2.45 11.84
C GLY A 72 -1.70 -3.13 12.91
N LYS A 73 -2.04 -4.41 12.75
CA LYS A 73 -2.72 -5.20 13.78
C LYS A 73 -1.92 -5.30 15.08
N HIS A 74 -0.59 -5.39 15.00
CA HIS A 74 0.28 -5.48 16.18
C HIS A 74 0.41 -4.17 16.96
N VAL A 75 0.11 -3.03 16.32
CA VAL A 75 0.22 -1.70 16.93
C VAL A 75 -1.14 -1.00 17.05
N ASN A 76 -2.22 -1.74 16.86
CA ASN A 76 -3.60 -1.23 16.90
C ASN A 76 -3.79 0.01 16.04
N ALA A 77 -3.33 -0.04 14.80
CA ALA A 77 -3.31 1.10 13.88
C ALA A 77 -4.68 1.37 13.25
N HIS A 78 -4.97 2.65 13.00
CA HIS A 78 -5.99 3.07 12.04
C HIS A 78 -5.41 3.09 10.63
N TYR A 79 -6.19 2.70 9.64
CA TYR A 79 -5.75 2.60 8.25
C TYR A 79 -6.42 3.68 7.40
N PHE A 80 -5.62 4.36 6.58
CA PHE A 80 -6.09 5.39 5.69
C PHE A 80 -5.61 5.13 4.26
N PHE A 81 -6.50 5.33 3.31
CA PHE A 81 -6.19 5.40 1.90
C PHE A 81 -5.92 6.84 1.49
N LEU A 82 -4.77 7.10 0.89
CA LEU A 82 -4.46 8.40 0.31
C LEU A 82 -5.12 8.51 -1.06
N HIS A 83 -6.30 9.08 -1.08
CA HIS A 83 -7.06 9.33 -2.29
C HIS A 83 -6.50 10.57 -3.00
N VAL A 84 -6.13 10.43 -4.27
CA VAL A 84 -5.57 11.50 -5.08
C VAL A 84 -6.52 11.80 -6.22
N GLU A 85 -6.85 13.07 -6.39
CA GLU A 85 -7.64 13.60 -7.51
C GLU A 85 -6.86 14.69 -8.22
N LYS A 86 -7.08 14.79 -9.53
CA LYS A 86 -6.49 15.84 -10.39
C LYS A 86 -7.61 16.67 -11.02
N PRO A 87 -8.14 17.68 -10.33
CA PRO A 87 -9.25 18.48 -10.83
C PRO A 87 -8.90 19.26 -12.10
N ARG A 88 -7.63 19.64 -12.27
CA ARG A 88 -7.12 20.29 -13.49
C ARG A 88 -5.61 20.10 -13.61
N ARG A 89 -5.04 20.38 -14.78
CA ARG A 89 -3.60 20.26 -15.02
C ARG A 89 -2.79 21.03 -13.98
N GLY A 90 -1.83 20.35 -13.36
CA GLY A 90 -0.92 20.91 -12.36
C GLY A 90 -1.51 21.06 -10.95
N HIS A 91 -2.77 20.66 -10.72
CA HIS A 91 -3.41 20.71 -9.40
C HIS A 91 -3.82 19.32 -8.96
N TYR A 92 -3.41 18.95 -7.75
CA TYR A 92 -3.74 17.68 -7.13
C TYR A 92 -4.38 17.92 -5.77
N VAL A 93 -5.43 17.18 -5.48
CA VAL A 93 -6.07 17.15 -4.17
C VAL A 93 -5.80 15.78 -3.56
N MET A 94 -5.27 15.78 -2.35
CA MET A 94 -4.99 14.56 -1.59
C MET A 94 -5.88 14.52 -0.36
N THR A 95 -6.63 13.45 -0.20
CA THR A 95 -7.57 13.27 0.91
C THR A 95 -7.28 11.94 1.59
N PHE A 96 -7.10 11.95 2.90
CA PHE A 96 -7.05 10.73 3.69
C PHE A 96 -8.47 10.22 3.92
N LYS A 97 -8.77 9.04 3.40
CA LYS A 97 -10.03 8.33 3.61
C LYS A 97 -9.79 7.14 4.52
N GLU A 98 -10.52 7.05 5.61
CA GLU A 98 -10.40 5.91 6.51
C GLU A 98 -10.80 4.61 5.79
N VAL A 99 -10.01 3.56 6.01
CA VAL A 99 -10.29 2.23 5.46
C VAL A 99 -11.12 1.47 6.48
N CYS A 100 -12.44 1.41 6.26
CA CYS A 100 -13.39 0.72 7.11
C CYS A 100 -13.92 -0.53 6.38
N PRO A 101 -13.41 -1.74 6.67
CA PRO A 101 -13.89 -2.97 6.04
C PRO A 101 -15.37 -3.22 6.42
N GLN A 102 -16.20 -3.55 5.44
CA GLN A 102 -17.60 -3.95 5.67
C GLN A 102 -17.70 -5.43 6.06
N ASP A 103 -16.71 -6.23 5.69
CA ASP A 103 -16.64 -7.66 6.00
C ASP A 103 -15.30 -7.96 6.67
N ASP A 104 -15.35 -8.26 7.95
CA ASP A 104 -14.20 -8.62 8.79
C ASP A 104 -13.88 -10.13 8.79
N LYS A 105 -14.72 -10.95 8.14
CA LYS A 105 -14.55 -12.41 8.09
C LYS A 105 -13.40 -12.87 7.20
N THR A 106 -12.91 -11.99 6.33
CA THR A 106 -11.76 -12.28 5.48
C THR A 106 -10.46 -12.17 6.26
N LYS A 107 -9.42 -12.89 5.82
CA LYS A 107 -8.11 -12.88 6.50
C LYS A 107 -7.46 -11.49 6.54
N PHE A 108 -7.66 -10.69 5.48
CA PHE A 108 -7.05 -9.35 5.32
C PHE A 108 -8.08 -8.31 4.90
N PRO A 109 -9.04 -7.97 5.77
CA PRO A 109 -10.17 -7.11 5.41
C PRO A 109 -9.73 -5.68 5.05
N TYR A 110 -8.77 -5.10 5.76
CA TYR A 110 -8.28 -3.74 5.48
C TYR A 110 -7.55 -3.66 4.14
N THR A 111 -6.71 -4.64 3.82
CA THR A 111 -6.00 -4.69 2.53
C THR A 111 -6.96 -4.88 1.37
N LEU A 112 -7.96 -5.73 1.51
CA LEU A 112 -8.98 -5.93 0.48
C LEU A 112 -9.84 -4.68 0.27
N GLN A 113 -10.22 -4.00 1.34
CA GLN A 113 -10.94 -2.73 1.24
C GLN A 113 -10.08 -1.62 0.61
N TYR A 114 -8.81 -1.53 0.98
CA TYR A 114 -7.85 -0.64 0.33
C TYR A 114 -7.76 -0.87 -1.17
N LEU A 115 -7.68 -2.13 -1.62
CA LEU A 115 -7.65 -2.49 -3.05
C LEU A 115 -8.92 -2.06 -3.78
N ARG A 116 -10.10 -2.19 -3.16
CA ARG A 116 -11.38 -1.71 -3.73
C ARG A 116 -11.37 -0.19 -3.90
N MET A 117 -10.94 0.55 -2.87
CA MET A 117 -10.83 2.01 -2.92
C MET A 117 -9.84 2.47 -3.99
N MET A 118 -8.73 1.76 -4.15
CA MET A 118 -7.74 2.01 -5.19
C MET A 118 -8.32 1.74 -6.59
N GLU A 119 -9.04 0.63 -6.78
CA GLU A 119 -9.70 0.31 -8.04
C GLU A 119 -10.75 1.36 -8.44
N GLU A 120 -11.55 1.84 -7.49
CA GLU A 120 -12.50 2.93 -7.71
C GLU A 120 -11.80 4.23 -8.13
N ASN A 121 -10.67 4.56 -7.48
CA ASN A 121 -9.88 5.74 -7.83
C ASN A 121 -9.31 5.65 -9.24
N ILE A 122 -8.77 4.48 -9.63
CA ILE A 122 -8.26 4.21 -10.98
C ILE A 122 -9.38 4.34 -12.02
N ARG A 123 -10.56 3.79 -11.75
CA ARG A 123 -11.70 3.87 -12.69
C ARG A 123 -12.18 5.30 -12.90
N LYS A 124 -12.09 6.16 -11.88
CA LYS A 124 -12.47 7.57 -11.98
C LYS A 124 -11.44 8.42 -12.73
N GLN A 125 -10.16 8.20 -12.48
CA GLN A 125 -9.05 8.94 -13.08
C GLN A 125 -7.88 8.00 -13.43
N PRO A 126 -8.02 7.22 -14.52
CA PRO A 126 -7.05 6.19 -14.90
C PRO A 126 -5.67 6.78 -15.26
N GLU A 127 -5.61 8.04 -15.65
CA GLU A 127 -4.35 8.73 -15.95
C GLU A 127 -3.45 8.98 -14.73
N LEU A 128 -3.97 8.79 -13.51
CA LEU A 128 -3.18 8.89 -12.28
C LEU A 128 -2.51 7.59 -11.89
N TRP A 129 -2.84 6.48 -12.56
CA TRP A 129 -2.25 5.18 -12.29
C TRP A 129 -0.96 4.97 -13.07
N LEU A 130 0.03 4.35 -12.41
CA LEU A 130 1.32 4.04 -13.04
C LEU A 130 1.22 2.79 -13.93
N TRP A 131 0.64 2.93 -15.12
CA TRP A 131 0.44 1.85 -16.09
C TRP A 131 1.73 1.21 -16.61
N SER A 132 2.86 1.91 -16.53
CA SER A 132 4.17 1.36 -16.89
C SER A 132 4.70 0.33 -15.89
N HIS A 133 4.12 0.23 -14.68
CA HIS A 133 4.45 -0.82 -13.73
C HIS A 133 3.78 -2.13 -14.13
N ASN A 134 4.58 -3.19 -14.39
CA ASN A 134 4.05 -4.51 -14.71
C ASN A 134 3.42 -5.17 -13.48
N ARG A 135 2.15 -4.80 -13.17
CA ARG A 135 1.39 -5.25 -12.00
C ARG A 135 1.10 -6.75 -12.05
N TRP A 136 0.82 -7.28 -13.24
CA TRP A 136 0.42 -8.66 -13.50
C TRP A 136 1.54 -9.49 -14.10
N LYS A 137 2.77 -9.28 -13.66
CA LYS A 137 3.93 -10.01 -14.14
C LYS A 137 3.88 -11.52 -13.86
N PHE A 138 3.25 -11.93 -12.78
CA PHE A 138 3.23 -13.32 -12.32
C PHE A 138 1.80 -13.85 -12.25
N ASN A 139 1.63 -15.14 -12.55
CA ASN A 139 0.42 -15.90 -12.29
C ASN A 139 0.48 -16.55 -10.88
N ARG A 140 -0.60 -17.25 -10.49
CA ARG A 140 -0.69 -17.94 -9.19
C ARG A 140 0.37 -19.03 -8.98
N GLU A 141 0.93 -19.56 -10.05
CA GLU A 141 2.01 -20.53 -9.99
C GLU A 141 3.39 -19.86 -9.84
N GLY A 142 3.46 -18.54 -9.76
CA GLY A 142 4.69 -17.76 -9.66
C GLY A 142 5.46 -17.66 -10.98
N LYS A 143 4.89 -18.13 -12.10
CA LYS A 143 5.49 -18.01 -13.41
C LYS A 143 5.26 -16.63 -13.99
N ALA A 144 6.29 -16.07 -14.64
CA ALA A 144 6.13 -14.83 -15.38
C ALA A 144 5.20 -15.04 -16.58
N ILE A 145 4.23 -14.12 -16.74
CA ILE A 145 3.29 -14.18 -17.86
C ILE A 145 3.86 -13.45 -19.08
N HIS A 146 4.68 -12.41 -18.85
CA HIS A 146 5.39 -11.64 -19.88
C HIS A 146 6.61 -10.93 -19.30
#